data_b363985370acd160a2e9ba2511262c9a
#
_entry.id   b363985370acd160a2e9ba2511262c9a
#
_cell.length_a   1.000
_cell.length_b   1.000
_cell.length_c   1.000
_cell.angle_alpha   90.00
_cell.angle_beta   90.00
_cell.angle_gamma   90.00
#
_symmetry.space_group_name_H-M   'P 1'
#
loop_
_entity.id
_entity.type
_entity.pdbx_description
1 polymer ?
#
loop_
_entity_poly.entity_id
_entity_poly.type
_entity_poly.pdbx_seq_one_letter_code
_entity_poly.pdbx_strand_id
1 'polypeptide(L)'
;MEFGHVAERARQRALVRRGYDAISVAYRSDDGDAAAASAEDVSRYSGWVAELAGLLRPGARVVDLGCGAGIPATRELAGRGLQVLGVDFSAVQLHRAQRLVPAARFVQADMAALHLRPASTDAVAAFYSLIHVPLADQQALFPRIRDWLRPGGYFLAIVGAGQWTGTAPYLGADMFWDHASTGTYLDWLQAARLVPLWNRYIPEGNSGHTLVLAKAS
;
A
#
# COMPACT_ATOMS: atom_id res chain seq x y z
N MET A 1 0.28 -14.44 -27.33
CA MET A 1 -0.65 -14.08 -26.25
C MET A 1 0.05 -13.35 -25.09
N GLU A 2 1.25 -13.74 -24.68
CA GLU A 2 1.99 -13.17 -23.55
C GLU A 2 2.33 -11.67 -23.71
N PHE A 3 2.76 -11.23 -24.89
CA PHE A 3 3.06 -9.82 -25.17
C PHE A 3 1.85 -8.88 -25.00
N GLY A 4 0.63 -9.35 -25.30
CA GLY A 4 -0.59 -8.58 -25.12
C GLY A 4 -0.90 -8.31 -23.65
N HIS A 5 -0.71 -9.26 -22.77
CA HIS A 5 -0.94 -9.13 -21.34
C HIS A 5 0.08 -8.19 -20.66
N VAL A 6 1.33 -8.20 -21.09
CA VAL A 6 2.37 -7.30 -20.58
C VAL A 6 2.05 -5.85 -20.94
N ALA A 7 1.68 -5.59 -22.20
CA ALA A 7 1.30 -4.25 -22.65
C ALA A 7 0.04 -3.73 -21.93
N GLU A 8 -0.94 -4.59 -21.70
CA GLU A 8 -2.17 -4.21 -20.98
C GLU A 8 -1.89 -3.83 -19.53
N ARG A 9 -1.15 -4.65 -18.79
CA ARG A 9 -0.73 -4.30 -17.40
C ARG A 9 0.05 -2.99 -17.33
N ALA A 10 0.90 -2.71 -18.33
CA ALA A 10 1.61 -1.44 -18.40
C ALA A 10 0.66 -0.24 -18.60
N ARG A 11 -0.39 -0.40 -19.43
CA ARG A 11 -1.43 0.63 -19.64
C ARG A 11 -2.22 0.88 -18.34
N GLN A 12 -2.62 -0.18 -17.64
CA GLN A 12 -3.35 -0.12 -16.37
C GLN A 12 -2.54 0.65 -15.32
N ARG A 13 -1.26 0.30 -15.13
CA ARG A 13 -0.36 1.04 -14.22
C ARG A 13 -0.18 2.50 -14.62
N ALA A 14 -0.04 2.78 -15.93
CA ALA A 14 0.06 4.14 -16.43
C ALA A 14 -1.21 4.94 -16.21
N LEU A 15 -2.40 4.32 -16.30
CA LEU A 15 -3.69 4.94 -15.98
C LEU A 15 -3.74 5.36 -14.51
N VAL A 16 -3.46 4.45 -13.60
CA VAL A 16 -3.43 4.72 -12.15
C VAL A 16 -2.46 5.85 -11.82
N ARG A 17 -1.23 5.81 -12.35
CA ARG A 17 -0.25 6.87 -12.12
C ARG A 17 -0.77 8.23 -12.57
N ARG A 18 -1.27 8.35 -13.81
CA ARG A 18 -1.83 9.62 -14.31
C ARG A 18 -3.01 10.09 -13.49
N GLY A 19 -3.86 9.17 -13.06
CA GLY A 19 -5.00 9.49 -12.21
C GLY A 19 -4.55 10.10 -10.88
N TYR A 20 -3.66 9.44 -10.15
CA TYR A 20 -3.14 9.97 -8.88
C TYR A 20 -2.28 11.22 -9.05
N ASP A 21 -1.56 11.40 -10.17
CA ASP A 21 -0.89 12.65 -10.50
C ASP A 21 -1.90 13.80 -10.61
N ALA A 22 -3.03 13.57 -11.28
CA ALA A 22 -4.07 14.59 -11.50
C ALA A 22 -4.84 14.93 -10.22
N ILE A 23 -5.18 13.95 -9.39
CA ILE A 23 -6.01 14.14 -8.19
C ILE A 23 -5.21 14.28 -6.89
N SER A 24 -3.91 14.38 -6.95
CA SER A 24 -3.01 14.27 -5.78
C SER A 24 -3.47 15.11 -4.56
N VAL A 25 -3.82 16.39 -4.77
CA VAL A 25 -4.28 17.28 -3.71
C VAL A 25 -5.74 17.00 -3.34
N ALA A 26 -6.60 16.68 -4.31
CA ALA A 26 -8.00 16.34 -4.06
C ALA A 26 -8.13 15.02 -3.28
N TYR A 27 -7.21 14.06 -3.54
CA TYR A 27 -7.17 12.79 -2.81
C TYR A 27 -6.69 12.95 -1.36
N ARG A 28 -5.66 13.76 -1.14
CA ARG A 28 -5.14 14.11 0.20
C ARG A 28 -4.62 15.54 0.17
N SER A 29 -5.23 16.44 0.93
CA SER A 29 -4.73 17.80 1.11
C SER A 29 -3.41 17.81 1.89
N ASP A 30 -2.64 18.89 1.82
CA ASP A 30 -1.37 19.01 2.53
C ASP A 30 -1.55 19.02 4.07
N ASP A 31 -2.69 19.48 4.55
CA ASP A 31 -3.03 19.53 5.97
C ASP A 31 -3.39 18.14 6.53
N GLY A 32 -3.55 17.15 5.67
CA GLY A 32 -3.95 15.79 6.04
C GLY A 32 -5.46 15.60 6.13
N ASP A 33 -6.23 16.69 6.08
CA ASP A 33 -7.67 16.67 5.95
C ASP A 33 -8.00 16.43 4.48
N ALA A 34 -8.40 15.23 4.14
CA ALA A 34 -8.78 14.95 2.77
C ALA A 34 -10.14 15.57 2.48
N ALA A 35 -10.27 16.22 1.33
CA ALA A 35 -11.58 16.51 0.75
C ALA A 35 -12.41 15.23 0.53
N ALA A 36 -11.78 14.06 0.53
CA ALA A 36 -12.37 12.74 0.34
C ALA A 36 -12.28 11.82 1.58
N ALA A 37 -11.53 12.18 2.63
CA ALA A 37 -11.46 11.36 3.85
C ALA A 37 -12.16 12.08 5.01
N SER A 38 -13.10 11.39 5.64
CA SER A 38 -13.69 11.85 6.90
C SER A 38 -12.66 11.83 8.03
N ALA A 39 -12.90 12.57 9.12
CA ALA A 39 -12.11 12.46 10.34
C ALA A 39 -12.01 11.00 10.85
N GLU A 40 -13.04 10.18 10.57
CA GLU A 40 -13.08 8.76 10.84
C GLU A 40 -12.03 7.97 10.04
N ASP A 41 -11.80 8.30 8.76
CA ASP A 41 -10.78 7.65 7.94
C ASP A 41 -9.38 7.95 8.45
N VAL A 42 -9.09 9.20 8.83
CA VAL A 42 -7.81 9.57 9.44
C VAL A 42 -7.59 8.81 10.75
N SER A 43 -8.62 8.72 11.59
CA SER A 43 -8.58 7.96 12.85
C SER A 43 -8.30 6.47 12.64
N ARG A 44 -8.87 5.87 11.58
CA ARG A 44 -8.61 4.47 11.23
C ARG A 44 -7.13 4.22 10.90
N TYR A 45 -6.53 5.07 10.05
CA TYR A 45 -5.10 4.95 9.73
C TYR A 45 -4.23 5.05 10.97
N SER A 46 -4.52 5.99 11.88
CA SER A 46 -3.80 6.16 13.13
C SER A 46 -3.86 4.89 14.00
N GLY A 47 -5.02 4.24 14.05
CA GLY A 47 -5.21 2.97 14.74
C GLY A 47 -4.38 1.84 14.12
N TRP A 48 -4.43 1.67 12.81
CA TRP A 48 -3.68 0.62 12.10
C TRP A 48 -2.16 0.80 12.21
N VAL A 49 -1.70 2.04 12.05
CA VAL A 49 -0.28 2.37 12.23
C VAL A 49 0.16 2.13 13.67
N ALA A 50 -0.68 2.48 14.67
CA ALA A 50 -0.38 2.21 16.07
C ALA A 50 -0.25 0.72 16.37
N GLU A 51 -1.15 -0.12 15.82
CA GLU A 51 -1.08 -1.58 15.97
C GLU A 51 0.25 -2.13 15.38
N LEU A 52 0.61 -1.72 14.16
CA LEU A 52 1.87 -2.14 13.55
C LEU A 52 3.09 -1.66 14.36
N ALA A 53 3.11 -0.39 14.74
CA ALA A 53 4.22 0.19 15.48
C ALA A 53 4.40 -0.46 16.87
N GLY A 54 3.30 -0.87 17.51
CA GLY A 54 3.33 -1.59 18.79
C GLY A 54 4.01 -2.97 18.73
N LEU A 55 4.12 -3.54 17.52
CA LEU A 55 4.82 -4.82 17.28
C LEU A 55 6.32 -4.64 16.97
N LEU A 56 6.74 -3.41 16.75
CA LEU A 56 8.09 -3.08 16.29
C LEU A 56 8.94 -2.48 17.39
N ARG A 57 10.24 -2.75 17.36
CA ARG A 57 11.21 -2.07 18.25
C ARG A 57 11.40 -0.61 17.79
N PRO A 58 11.79 0.29 18.68
CA PRO A 58 12.18 1.65 18.29
C PRO A 58 13.26 1.64 17.18
N GLY A 59 13.12 2.54 16.21
CA GLY A 59 14.03 2.63 15.07
C GLY A 59 13.91 1.48 14.05
N ALA A 60 12.88 0.65 14.14
CA ALA A 60 12.64 -0.41 13.16
C ALA A 60 12.44 0.16 11.76
N ARG A 61 12.86 -0.60 10.74
CA ARG A 61 12.78 -0.21 9.33
C ARG A 61 11.44 -0.65 8.75
N VAL A 62 10.70 0.28 8.19
CA VAL A 62 9.40 0.05 7.57
C VAL A 62 9.44 0.51 6.11
N VAL A 63 8.89 -0.28 5.21
CA VAL A 63 8.61 0.12 3.82
C VAL A 63 7.12 0.38 3.69
N ASP A 64 6.75 1.57 3.18
CA ASP A 64 5.36 1.94 2.90
C ASP A 64 5.16 1.91 1.37
N LEU A 65 4.49 0.87 0.87
CA LEU A 65 4.27 0.62 -0.56
C LEU A 65 3.03 1.38 -1.06
N GLY A 66 3.22 2.27 -2.01
CA GLY A 66 2.20 3.18 -2.49
C GLY A 66 1.92 4.28 -1.47
N CYS A 67 2.98 4.88 -0.95
CA CYS A 67 2.92 5.86 0.13
C CYS A 67 2.19 7.17 -0.25
N GLY A 68 1.95 7.41 -1.54
CA GLY A 68 1.34 8.66 -2.01
C GLY A 68 2.11 9.89 -1.55
N ALA A 69 1.40 10.91 -1.07
CA ALA A 69 1.98 12.12 -0.49
C ALA A 69 2.56 11.92 0.94
N GLY A 70 2.68 10.67 1.41
CA GLY A 70 3.23 10.32 2.71
C GLY A 70 2.28 10.55 3.88
N ILE A 71 1.03 10.91 3.62
CA ILE A 71 0.02 11.22 4.64
C ILE A 71 -1.25 10.38 4.44
N PRO A 72 -1.83 9.85 5.53
CA PRO A 72 -1.36 9.96 6.92
C PRO A 72 -0.28 8.92 7.30
N ALA A 73 -0.18 7.77 6.61
CA ALA A 73 0.50 6.57 7.07
C ALA A 73 2.02 6.76 7.28
N THR A 74 2.76 7.22 6.26
CA THR A 74 4.22 7.44 6.36
C THR A 74 4.54 8.45 7.47
N ARG A 75 3.75 9.56 7.56
CA ARG A 75 3.93 10.60 8.60
C ARG A 75 3.81 10.00 10.00
N GLU A 76 2.78 9.20 10.23
CA GLU A 76 2.55 8.60 11.54
C GLU A 76 3.57 7.52 11.89
N LEU A 77 3.98 6.68 10.94
CA LEU A 77 5.05 5.71 11.13
C LEU A 77 6.36 6.43 11.53
N ALA A 78 6.73 7.48 10.79
CA ALA A 78 7.93 8.27 11.08
C ALA A 78 7.82 9.01 12.43
N GLY A 79 6.65 9.58 12.75
CA GLY A 79 6.37 10.24 14.02
C GLY A 79 6.47 9.32 15.24
N ARG A 80 6.36 8.00 15.04
CA ARG A 80 6.57 6.99 16.08
C ARG A 80 8.04 6.53 16.20
N GLY A 81 8.96 7.24 15.54
CA GLY A 81 10.40 6.95 15.61
C GLY A 81 10.84 5.77 14.74
N LEU A 82 10.03 5.35 13.76
CA LEU A 82 10.41 4.30 12.81
C LEU A 82 11.19 4.89 11.63
N GLN A 83 12.11 4.09 11.04
CA GLN A 83 12.84 4.45 9.84
C GLN A 83 12.01 4.06 8.62
N VAL A 84 11.33 5.03 7.99
CA VAL A 84 10.39 4.76 6.92
C VAL A 84 11.01 5.02 5.55
N LEU A 85 10.85 4.06 4.64
CA LEU A 85 11.06 4.20 3.21
C LEU A 85 9.70 4.18 2.52
N GLY A 86 9.22 5.34 2.07
CA GLY A 86 8.04 5.46 1.23
C GLY A 86 8.37 5.15 -0.23
N VAL A 87 7.57 4.30 -0.85
CA VAL A 87 7.69 3.91 -2.26
C VAL A 87 6.43 4.31 -3.00
N ASP A 88 6.56 5.07 -4.06
CA ASP A 88 5.46 5.39 -4.97
C ASP A 88 5.96 5.53 -6.41
N PHE A 89 5.13 5.27 -7.40
CA PHE A 89 5.51 5.42 -8.80
C PHE A 89 5.21 6.83 -9.37
N SER A 90 4.42 7.64 -8.64
CA SER A 90 4.08 9.01 -8.98
C SER A 90 5.15 9.99 -8.46
N ALA A 91 5.81 10.69 -9.35
CA ALA A 91 6.73 11.77 -8.98
C ALA A 91 6.01 12.95 -8.32
N VAL A 92 4.76 13.22 -8.69
CA VAL A 92 3.92 14.27 -8.10
C VAL A 92 3.66 13.98 -6.63
N GLN A 93 3.26 12.74 -6.32
CA GLN A 93 3.04 12.30 -4.94
C GLN A 93 4.33 12.39 -4.12
N LEU A 94 5.43 11.89 -4.64
CA LEU A 94 6.71 11.89 -3.91
C LEU A 94 7.29 13.28 -3.69
N HIS A 95 7.12 14.21 -4.63
CA HIS A 95 7.51 15.61 -4.41
C HIS A 95 6.78 16.22 -3.22
N ARG A 96 5.48 15.94 -3.09
CA ARG A 96 4.69 16.35 -1.92
C ARG A 96 5.14 15.63 -0.65
N ALA A 97 5.35 14.30 -0.74
CA ALA A 97 5.75 13.47 0.40
C ALA A 97 7.07 13.96 1.03
N GLN A 98 8.07 14.29 0.22
CA GLN A 98 9.36 14.82 0.67
C GLN A 98 9.21 16.13 1.47
N ARG A 99 8.29 17.00 1.05
CA ARG A 99 8.00 18.26 1.75
C ARG A 99 7.18 18.04 3.02
N LEU A 100 6.18 17.14 2.97
CA LEU A 100 5.22 16.93 4.04
C LEU A 100 5.75 16.02 5.16
N VAL A 101 6.71 15.12 4.83
CA VAL A 101 7.27 14.15 5.78
C VAL A 101 8.79 14.09 5.66
N PRO A 102 9.52 15.17 6.00
CA PRO A 102 10.99 15.23 5.86
C PRO A 102 11.74 14.21 6.72
N ALA A 103 11.08 13.60 7.71
CA ALA A 103 11.63 12.56 8.56
C ALA A 103 11.69 11.17 7.88
N ALA A 104 11.04 10.98 6.73
CA ALA A 104 11.06 9.73 5.97
C ALA A 104 11.97 9.84 4.73
N ARG A 105 12.32 8.71 4.16
CA ARG A 105 13.00 8.63 2.86
C ARG A 105 12.02 8.16 1.81
N PHE A 106 12.22 8.60 0.56
CA PHE A 106 11.31 8.28 -0.54
C PHE A 106 12.08 7.80 -1.76
N VAL A 107 11.49 6.86 -2.48
CA VAL A 107 12.00 6.35 -3.75
C VAL A 107 10.87 6.24 -4.77
N GLN A 108 11.12 6.74 -5.98
CA GLN A 108 10.20 6.56 -7.09
C GLN A 108 10.42 5.18 -7.72
N ALA A 109 9.45 4.29 -7.53
CA ALA A 109 9.49 2.96 -8.13
C ALA A 109 8.08 2.38 -8.26
N ASP A 110 7.90 1.53 -9.27
CA ASP A 110 6.76 0.63 -9.34
C ASP A 110 6.98 -0.51 -8.35
N MET A 111 6.07 -0.67 -7.36
CA MET A 111 6.19 -1.74 -6.36
C MET A 111 6.21 -3.13 -7.00
N ALA A 112 5.53 -3.30 -8.15
CA ALA A 112 5.52 -4.55 -8.90
C ALA A 112 6.89 -4.89 -9.52
N ALA A 113 7.80 -3.93 -9.65
CA ALA A 113 9.16 -4.12 -10.16
C ALA A 113 10.24 -3.84 -9.09
N LEU A 114 9.84 -3.45 -7.87
CA LEU A 114 10.77 -3.12 -6.80
C LEU A 114 11.54 -4.35 -6.32
N HIS A 115 12.82 -4.17 -6.10
CA HIS A 115 13.70 -5.14 -5.47
C HIS A 115 14.43 -4.50 -4.30
N LEU A 116 14.25 -5.06 -3.12
CA LEU A 116 15.00 -4.68 -1.92
C LEU A 116 15.93 -5.84 -1.51
N ARG A 117 16.94 -5.52 -0.74
CA ARG A 117 17.85 -6.53 -0.21
C ARG A 117 17.09 -7.47 0.73
N PRO A 118 17.29 -8.78 0.64
CA PRO A 118 16.66 -9.74 1.54
C PRO A 118 16.91 -9.41 3.02
N ALA A 119 15.93 -9.69 3.87
CA ALA A 119 15.95 -9.48 5.31
C ALA A 119 16.42 -8.08 5.74
N SER A 120 16.04 -7.04 4.97
CA SER A 120 16.47 -5.65 5.20
C SER A 120 15.46 -4.78 5.93
N THR A 121 14.21 -5.25 6.07
CA THR A 121 13.13 -4.49 6.70
C THR A 121 12.44 -5.28 7.82
N ASP A 122 11.94 -4.58 8.82
CA ASP A 122 11.24 -5.15 9.97
C ASP A 122 9.72 -5.23 9.70
N ALA A 123 9.20 -4.32 8.86
CA ALA A 123 7.81 -4.36 8.41
C ALA A 123 7.64 -3.80 7.00
N VAL A 124 6.56 -4.22 6.34
CA VAL A 124 6.04 -3.64 5.09
C VAL A 124 4.58 -3.25 5.32
N ALA A 125 4.22 -2.03 4.97
CA ALA A 125 2.84 -1.54 4.97
C ALA A 125 2.38 -1.26 3.53
N ALA A 126 1.08 -1.46 3.24
CA ALA A 126 0.49 -1.14 1.95
C ALA A 126 -0.99 -0.77 2.15
N PHE A 127 -1.29 0.54 2.22
CA PHE A 127 -2.63 1.02 2.47
C PHE A 127 -3.29 1.50 1.17
N TYR A 128 -4.35 0.83 0.72
CA TYR A 128 -5.13 1.15 -0.49
C TYR A 128 -4.28 1.27 -1.77
N SER A 129 -3.15 0.59 -1.83
CA SER A 129 -2.21 0.65 -2.96
C SER A 129 -2.17 -0.63 -3.77
N LEU A 130 -2.22 -1.79 -3.13
CA LEU A 130 -2.21 -3.09 -3.81
C LEU A 130 -3.40 -3.27 -4.76
N ILE A 131 -4.55 -2.77 -4.39
CA ILE A 131 -5.80 -2.86 -5.16
C ILE A 131 -5.74 -2.16 -6.54
N HIS A 132 -4.70 -1.40 -6.81
CA HIS A 132 -4.43 -0.76 -8.10
C HIS A 132 -3.36 -1.49 -8.95
N VAL A 133 -2.74 -2.52 -8.38
CA VAL A 133 -1.76 -3.36 -9.07
C VAL A 133 -2.50 -4.49 -9.80
N PRO A 134 -2.20 -4.82 -11.06
CA PRO A 134 -2.79 -6.00 -11.72
C PRO A 134 -2.61 -7.29 -10.91
N LEU A 135 -3.64 -8.12 -10.78
CA LEU A 135 -3.66 -9.31 -9.89
C LEU A 135 -2.46 -10.23 -10.08
N ALA A 136 -2.04 -10.46 -11.32
CA ALA A 136 -0.87 -11.32 -11.60
C ALA A 136 0.42 -10.73 -10.99
N ASP A 137 0.54 -9.41 -10.97
CA ASP A 137 1.69 -8.71 -10.39
C ASP A 137 1.58 -8.66 -8.85
N GLN A 138 0.36 -8.58 -8.29
CA GLN A 138 0.13 -8.68 -6.84
C GLN A 138 0.56 -10.04 -6.30
N GLN A 139 0.12 -11.14 -6.93
CA GLN A 139 0.49 -12.48 -6.51
C GLN A 139 2.01 -12.68 -6.52
N ALA A 140 2.70 -12.16 -7.54
CA ALA A 140 4.16 -12.22 -7.64
C ALA A 140 4.90 -11.32 -6.62
N LEU A 141 4.22 -10.32 -6.05
CA LEU A 141 4.80 -9.39 -5.08
C LEU A 141 4.93 -10.02 -3.68
N PHE A 142 4.00 -10.87 -3.24
CA PHE A 142 4.02 -11.43 -1.89
C PHE A 142 5.28 -12.23 -1.53
N PRO A 143 5.79 -13.13 -2.39
CA PRO A 143 7.09 -13.79 -2.15
C PRO A 143 8.24 -12.79 -1.99
N ARG A 144 8.26 -11.71 -2.77
CA ARG A 144 9.28 -10.67 -2.65
C ARG A 144 9.16 -9.88 -1.36
N ILE A 145 7.93 -9.53 -0.93
CA ILE A 145 7.70 -8.91 0.39
C ILE A 145 8.24 -9.82 1.50
N ARG A 146 7.98 -11.14 1.40
CA ARG A 146 8.51 -12.10 2.36
C ARG A 146 10.04 -12.09 2.39
N ASP A 147 10.69 -12.02 1.24
CA ASP A 147 12.16 -11.99 1.15
C ASP A 147 12.74 -10.69 1.73
N TRP A 148 12.09 -9.56 1.57
CA TRP A 148 12.53 -8.28 2.14
C TRP A 148 12.44 -8.26 3.67
N LEU A 149 11.42 -8.93 4.20
CA LEU A 149 11.18 -9.00 5.64
C LEU A 149 12.23 -9.89 6.34
N ARG A 150 12.71 -9.41 7.48
CA ARG A 150 13.45 -10.25 8.41
C ARG A 150 12.56 -11.38 8.91
N PRO A 151 13.14 -12.52 9.34
CA PRO A 151 12.39 -13.52 10.06
C PRO A 151 11.61 -12.90 11.22
N GLY A 152 10.33 -13.19 11.30
CA GLY A 152 9.44 -12.59 12.29
C GLY A 152 8.97 -11.16 11.99
N GLY A 153 9.34 -10.56 10.87
CA GLY A 153 8.85 -9.25 10.41
C GLY A 153 7.37 -9.28 10.02
N TYR A 154 6.76 -8.10 9.87
CA TYR A 154 5.31 -7.96 9.70
C TYR A 154 4.94 -7.37 8.36
N PHE A 155 3.80 -7.81 7.81
CA PHE A 155 3.16 -7.24 6.66
C PHE A 155 1.74 -6.80 7.04
N LEU A 156 1.44 -5.50 6.91
CA LEU A 156 0.12 -4.93 7.16
C LEU A 156 -0.41 -4.28 5.89
N ALA A 157 -1.56 -4.73 5.39
CA ALA A 157 -2.06 -4.22 4.11
C ALA A 157 -3.58 -4.16 4.04
N ILE A 158 -4.07 -3.21 3.24
CA ILE A 158 -5.44 -3.21 2.72
C ILE A 158 -5.44 -3.98 1.40
N VAL A 159 -6.30 -4.98 1.33
CA VAL A 159 -6.53 -5.83 0.15
C VAL A 159 -8.02 -5.87 -0.19
N GLY A 160 -8.40 -6.43 -1.34
CA GLY A 160 -9.81 -6.56 -1.69
C GLY A 160 -10.57 -7.47 -0.74
N ALA A 161 -11.83 -7.15 -0.46
CA ALA A 161 -12.75 -8.02 0.27
C ALA A 161 -13.51 -8.96 -0.66
N GLY A 162 -13.84 -8.51 -1.87
CA GLY A 162 -14.46 -9.26 -2.96
C GLY A 162 -13.63 -9.18 -4.23
N GLN A 163 -13.92 -10.03 -5.20
CA GLN A 163 -13.27 -9.96 -6.50
C GLN A 163 -13.87 -8.83 -7.33
N TRP A 164 -13.03 -7.96 -7.87
CA TRP A 164 -13.41 -6.95 -8.86
C TRP A 164 -12.22 -6.53 -9.72
N THR A 165 -12.45 -6.31 -11.01
CA THR A 165 -11.48 -5.83 -11.98
C THR A 165 -12.17 -4.83 -12.89
N GLY A 166 -11.63 -3.62 -12.99
CA GLY A 166 -12.21 -2.62 -13.90
C GLY A 166 -11.62 -1.23 -13.74
N THR A 167 -12.15 -0.34 -14.58
CA THR A 167 -11.85 1.09 -14.54
C THR A 167 -13.13 1.84 -14.17
N ALA A 168 -13.02 2.79 -13.25
CA ALA A 168 -14.14 3.66 -12.87
C ALA A 168 -13.64 5.08 -12.56
N PRO A 169 -14.51 6.10 -12.64
CA PRO A 169 -14.18 7.45 -12.21
C PRO A 169 -13.93 7.52 -10.70
N TYR A 170 -12.88 8.24 -10.31
CA TYR A 170 -12.55 8.51 -8.92
C TYR A 170 -12.01 9.94 -8.77
N LEU A 171 -12.72 10.80 -8.05
CA LEU A 171 -12.36 12.21 -7.82
C LEU A 171 -12.06 13.00 -9.11
N GLY A 172 -12.75 12.66 -10.20
CA GLY A 172 -12.59 13.33 -11.50
C GLY A 172 -11.50 12.76 -12.41
N ALA A 173 -10.86 11.66 -12.05
CA ALA A 173 -9.96 10.92 -12.92
C ALA A 173 -10.38 9.45 -13.04
N ASP A 174 -10.07 8.82 -14.17
CA ASP A 174 -10.25 7.38 -14.32
C ASP A 174 -9.16 6.62 -13.56
N MET A 175 -9.59 5.64 -12.77
CA MET A 175 -8.71 4.75 -12.03
C MET A 175 -8.97 3.30 -12.39
N PHE A 176 -7.93 2.51 -12.39
CA PHE A 176 -8.00 1.05 -12.50
C PHE A 176 -7.88 0.41 -11.12
N TRP A 177 -8.73 -0.57 -10.88
CA TRP A 177 -8.68 -1.45 -9.72
C TRP A 177 -8.66 -2.89 -10.17
N ASP A 178 -7.94 -3.71 -9.43
CA ASP A 178 -7.88 -5.15 -9.67
C ASP A 178 -7.64 -5.85 -8.34
N HIS A 179 -8.66 -6.53 -7.82
CA HIS A 179 -8.52 -7.21 -6.56
C HIS A 179 -9.31 -8.52 -6.50
N ALA A 180 -8.73 -9.47 -5.78
CA ALA A 180 -9.33 -10.76 -5.48
C ALA A 180 -10.19 -10.69 -4.21
N SER A 181 -10.79 -11.80 -3.85
CA SER A 181 -11.47 -11.98 -2.56
C SER A 181 -10.47 -12.07 -1.41
N THR A 182 -10.94 -11.79 -0.18
CA THR A 182 -10.15 -11.99 1.05
C THR A 182 -9.54 -13.39 1.13
N GLY A 183 -10.32 -14.44 0.84
CA GLY A 183 -9.83 -15.82 0.88
C GLY A 183 -8.64 -16.05 -0.05
N THR A 184 -8.72 -15.55 -1.29
CA THR A 184 -7.62 -15.64 -2.25
C THR A 184 -6.35 -14.95 -1.75
N TYR A 185 -6.48 -13.76 -1.13
CA TYR A 185 -5.32 -13.08 -0.54
C TYR A 185 -4.71 -13.84 0.62
N LEU A 186 -5.53 -14.42 1.50
CA LEU A 186 -5.03 -15.24 2.61
C LEU A 186 -4.26 -16.47 2.09
N ASP A 187 -4.75 -17.12 1.04
CA ASP A 187 -4.06 -18.25 0.39
C ASP A 187 -2.72 -17.82 -0.22
N TRP A 188 -2.66 -16.69 -0.91
CA TRP A 188 -1.41 -16.16 -1.49
C TRP A 188 -0.39 -15.78 -0.42
N LEU A 189 -0.83 -15.16 0.68
CA LEU A 189 0.03 -14.83 1.80
C LEU A 189 0.60 -16.10 2.43
N GLN A 190 -0.24 -17.10 2.68
CA GLN A 190 0.20 -18.39 3.24
C GLN A 190 1.20 -19.09 2.32
N ALA A 191 0.93 -19.14 1.01
CA ALA A 191 1.83 -19.71 0.01
C ALA A 191 3.20 -18.98 -0.03
N ALA A 192 3.20 -17.67 0.22
CA ALA A 192 4.41 -16.85 0.31
C ALA A 192 5.10 -16.93 1.69
N ARG A 193 4.65 -17.77 2.63
CA ARG A 193 5.14 -17.83 4.01
C ARG A 193 5.01 -16.52 4.79
N LEU A 194 3.96 -15.77 4.47
CA LEU A 194 3.44 -14.65 5.25
C LEU A 194 2.21 -15.16 6.00
N VAL A 195 2.40 -15.62 7.23
CA VAL A 195 1.32 -16.26 8.02
C VAL A 195 0.34 -15.21 8.51
N PRO A 196 -0.93 -15.22 8.06
CA PRO A 196 -1.94 -14.29 8.55
C PRO A 196 -2.14 -14.46 10.05
N LEU A 197 -2.01 -13.37 10.81
CA LEU A 197 -2.30 -13.33 12.24
C LEU A 197 -3.77 -13.00 12.50
N TRP A 198 -4.28 -12.05 11.72
CA TRP A 198 -5.70 -11.69 11.70
C TRP A 198 -6.04 -10.94 10.41
N ASN A 199 -7.33 -10.85 10.11
CA ASN A 199 -7.89 -9.96 9.10
C ASN A 199 -9.18 -9.33 9.63
N ARG A 200 -9.52 -8.11 9.12
CA ARG A 200 -10.71 -7.36 9.51
C ARG A 200 -11.35 -6.75 8.27
N TYR A 201 -12.66 -6.90 8.13
CA TYR A 201 -13.40 -6.19 7.10
C TYR A 201 -13.50 -4.70 7.46
N ILE A 202 -13.21 -3.84 6.49
CA ILE A 202 -13.30 -2.37 6.59
C ILE A 202 -14.46 -1.94 5.70
N PRO A 203 -15.63 -1.57 6.26
CA PRO A 203 -16.77 -1.15 5.46
C PRO A 203 -16.53 0.23 4.82
N GLU A 204 -16.94 0.38 3.57
CA GLU A 204 -16.86 1.62 2.79
C GLU A 204 -18.11 1.75 1.93
N GLY A 205 -19.11 2.49 2.43
CA GLY A 205 -20.41 2.59 1.78
C GLY A 205 -21.07 1.22 1.60
N ASN A 206 -21.39 0.87 0.35
CA ASN A 206 -22.02 -0.43 0.01
C ASN A 206 -21.00 -1.55 -0.28
N SER A 207 -19.72 -1.28 -0.08
CA SER A 207 -18.61 -2.21 -0.32
C SER A 207 -17.59 -2.14 0.81
N GLY A 208 -16.40 -2.63 0.61
CA GLY A 208 -15.30 -2.49 1.57
C GLY A 208 -14.07 -3.26 1.15
N HIS A 209 -13.07 -3.17 1.99
CA HIS A 209 -11.78 -3.82 1.83
C HIS A 209 -11.47 -4.70 3.04
N THR A 210 -10.39 -5.43 2.97
CA THR A 210 -9.89 -6.23 4.10
C THR A 210 -8.53 -5.69 4.54
N LEU A 211 -8.42 -5.33 5.80
CA LEU A 211 -7.14 -5.12 6.45
C LEU A 211 -6.59 -6.47 6.91
N VAL A 212 -5.37 -6.79 6.54
CA VAL A 212 -4.70 -8.03 6.93
C VAL A 212 -3.37 -7.72 7.59
N LEU A 213 -3.09 -8.37 8.71
CA LEU A 213 -1.77 -8.45 9.33
C LEU A 213 -1.24 -9.86 9.18
N ALA A 214 -0.03 -9.98 8.64
CA ALA A 214 0.68 -11.25 8.51
C ALA A 214 2.11 -11.14 9.05
N LYS A 215 2.69 -12.28 9.40
CA LYS A 215 4.05 -12.40 9.94
C LYS A 215 4.89 -13.29 9.05
N ALA A 216 6.12 -12.86 8.75
CA ALA A 216 7.09 -13.66 8.01
C ALA A 216 7.58 -14.83 8.87
N SER A 217 7.40 -16.06 8.35
CA SER A 217 7.90 -17.29 8.96
C SER A 217 9.31 -17.60 8.50
#